data_c1f1ec4a46713cc2801e91d8f847fcd0
#
_entry.id   c1f1ec4a46713cc2801e91d8f847fcd0
#
_cell.length_a   1.000
_cell.length_b   1.000
_cell.length_c   1.000
_cell.angle_alpha   90.00
_cell.angle_beta   90.00
_cell.angle_gamma   90.00
#
_symmetry.space_group_name_H-M   'P 1'
#
loop_
_entity.id
_entity.type
_entity.pdbx_description
1 polymer ?
#
loop_
_entity_poly.entity_id
_entity_poly.type
_entity_poly.pdbx_seq_one_letter_code
_entity_poly.pdbx_strand_id
1 'polypeptide(L)'
;MNLIVQPPAFRGSITAPPSKSHTMRALLCASLSRETSVITAPLMSADTFSAIQALRQLGVRIEEIPGKPAALKITPPAAGLLSFPAATLDLGNSGSLLYFLGMILAAGTAPVTLTGDESLQSRPVEPLLTVYRQGGISCSAARIKNDARGMEVPPLRFCGQLPAQTYQLTGPFSQPVTGLLLAAPLLKGNTRIVFTHAGERPYLKMTCDWLKTAGISLSYSEKSFNADTCVFEITGQQQYRPFAATVPGDWSSALFPIAAAVICNAELCITNVDPADSQGDFQAVKILQAMGANIRCDTERRTVSVFPRSRTLQGGRFDCADIPDAVPMLAATALFCSGQTYLTNAGVCRFKECDRLHTTAEELAKFGARIEEGSDFLCIDGIGGVGGTTSMDETDSVGSRRDGGTYQLHPARVHSNSDHRIAMMLAVAASGIARQLPHTHPPCECSVVEDFDCVAVSYPQFIDDMNKAGAGFRIAETH
;
A
#
# COMPACT_ATOMS: atom_id res chain seq x y z
N MET A 1 18.73 -1.92 10.07
CA MET A 1 18.58 -3.27 10.70
C MET A 1 18.58 -4.33 9.61
N ASN A 2 19.28 -5.47 9.83
CA ASN A 2 19.28 -6.56 8.88
C ASN A 2 18.52 -7.76 9.47
N LEU A 3 17.66 -8.40 8.65
CA LEU A 3 16.87 -9.56 9.04
C LEU A 3 17.49 -10.83 8.48
N ILE A 4 17.79 -11.80 9.34
CA ILE A 4 18.21 -13.17 8.97
C ILE A 4 16.97 -14.05 8.97
N VAL A 5 16.75 -14.77 7.87
CA VAL A 5 15.61 -15.66 7.68
C VAL A 5 16.04 -17.12 7.82
N GLN A 6 15.53 -17.79 8.84
CA GLN A 6 15.75 -19.21 9.11
C GLN A 6 14.57 -20.06 8.60
N PRO A 7 14.73 -21.41 8.47
CA PRO A 7 13.63 -22.27 8.07
C PRO A 7 12.39 -22.11 8.97
N PRO A 8 11.22 -21.79 8.38
CA PRO A 8 10.01 -21.52 9.16
C PRO A 8 9.28 -22.81 9.56
N ALA A 9 8.47 -22.70 10.63
CA ALA A 9 7.52 -23.71 11.09
C ALA A 9 6.16 -23.04 11.38
N PHE A 10 5.56 -22.42 10.36
CA PHE A 10 4.33 -21.66 10.49
C PHE A 10 3.17 -22.48 11.05
N ARG A 11 2.48 -21.91 12.06
CA ARG A 11 1.29 -22.47 12.70
C ARG A 11 0.58 -21.43 13.58
N GLY A 12 -0.68 -21.70 13.92
CA GLY A 12 -1.44 -20.87 14.86
C GLY A 12 -2.16 -19.70 14.19
N SER A 13 -2.07 -18.50 14.76
CA SER A 13 -2.79 -17.36 14.24
C SER A 13 -1.99 -16.07 14.35
N ILE A 14 -2.26 -15.15 13.42
CA ILE A 14 -1.76 -13.77 13.40
C ILE A 14 -2.96 -12.83 13.35
N THR A 15 -2.93 -11.76 14.16
CA THR A 15 -3.91 -10.69 14.04
C THR A 15 -3.38 -9.64 13.08
N ALA A 16 -4.11 -9.40 11.99
CA ALA A 16 -3.74 -8.35 11.04
C ALA A 16 -3.69 -6.98 11.74
N PRO A 17 -2.66 -6.16 11.50
CA PRO A 17 -2.60 -4.82 12.06
C PRO A 17 -3.74 -3.96 11.52
N PRO A 18 -4.11 -2.87 12.20
CA PRO A 18 -5.08 -1.92 11.66
C PRO A 18 -4.63 -1.33 10.33
N SER A 19 -5.59 -0.95 9.48
CA SER A 19 -5.28 -0.42 8.15
C SER A 19 -4.70 0.99 8.19
N LYS A 20 -3.52 1.16 7.56
CA LYS A 20 -2.90 2.46 7.34
C LYS A 20 -3.82 3.39 6.54
N SER A 21 -4.38 2.88 5.45
CA SER A 21 -5.23 3.65 4.53
C SER A 21 -6.53 4.15 5.17
N HIS A 22 -7.14 3.34 6.03
CA HIS A 22 -8.30 3.75 6.83
C HIS A 22 -7.91 4.73 7.93
N THR A 23 -6.82 4.49 8.67
CA THR A 23 -6.33 5.38 9.73
C THR A 23 -6.08 6.79 9.20
N MET A 24 -5.40 6.90 8.04
CA MET A 24 -5.10 8.20 7.43
C MET A 24 -6.36 8.97 7.09
N ARG A 25 -7.36 8.32 6.47
CA ARG A 25 -8.64 8.95 6.12
C ARG A 25 -9.45 9.34 7.35
N ALA A 26 -9.48 8.47 8.35
CA ALA A 26 -10.17 8.74 9.61
C ALA A 26 -9.60 9.98 10.31
N LEU A 27 -8.25 10.08 10.43
CA LEU A 27 -7.58 11.24 11.03
C LEU A 27 -7.91 12.54 10.29
N LEU A 28 -7.86 12.53 8.96
CA LEU A 28 -8.15 13.73 8.16
C LEU A 28 -9.61 14.13 8.26
N CYS A 29 -10.56 13.21 8.11
CA CYS A 29 -11.99 13.49 8.26
C CYS A 29 -12.33 14.01 9.66
N ALA A 30 -11.76 13.40 10.72
CA ALA A 30 -11.94 13.85 12.10
C ALA A 30 -11.41 15.27 12.33
N SER A 31 -10.26 15.59 11.72
CA SER A 31 -9.62 16.92 11.84
C SER A 31 -10.40 18.02 11.10
N LEU A 32 -11.20 17.67 10.11
CA LEU A 32 -12.06 18.59 9.35
C LEU A 32 -13.43 18.81 10.00
N SER A 33 -13.79 18.04 11.02
CA SER A 33 -15.04 18.26 11.77
C SER A 33 -14.97 19.52 12.63
N ARG A 34 -16.06 19.86 13.32
CA ARG A 34 -16.08 20.97 14.27
C ARG A 34 -16.12 20.52 15.73
N GLU A 35 -16.33 19.23 15.94
CA GLU A 35 -16.44 18.63 17.26
C GLU A 35 -15.49 17.43 17.35
N THR A 36 -15.33 16.92 18.55
CA THR A 36 -14.41 15.81 18.86
C THR A 36 -14.88 14.49 18.25
N SER A 37 -13.98 13.82 17.57
CA SER A 37 -14.14 12.44 17.08
C SER A 37 -13.28 11.46 17.86
N VAL A 38 -13.66 10.18 17.85
CA VAL A 38 -12.88 9.08 18.45
C VAL A 38 -12.58 8.02 17.40
N ILE A 39 -11.31 7.68 17.26
CA ILE A 39 -10.82 6.64 16.35
C ILE A 39 -10.25 5.51 17.18
N THR A 40 -10.90 4.35 17.16
CA THR A 40 -10.49 3.14 17.89
C THR A 40 -9.62 2.27 16.98
N ALA A 41 -8.59 1.64 17.54
CA ALA A 41 -7.62 0.80 16.85
C ALA A 41 -6.96 1.49 15.63
N PRO A 42 -6.46 2.74 15.74
CA PRO A 42 -5.67 3.32 14.66
C PRO A 42 -4.35 2.54 14.49
N LEU A 43 -3.84 2.46 13.27
CA LEU A 43 -2.47 2.00 13.07
C LEU A 43 -1.51 3.08 13.59
N MET A 44 -0.70 2.75 14.57
CA MET A 44 0.35 3.62 15.08
C MET A 44 1.68 3.29 14.39
N SER A 45 1.92 3.91 13.24
CA SER A 45 3.08 3.71 12.37
C SER A 45 3.78 5.03 12.06
N ALA A 46 4.94 4.99 11.40
CA ALA A 46 5.68 6.20 11.03
C ALA A 46 4.82 7.19 10.22
N ASP A 47 4.05 6.72 9.22
CA ASP A 47 3.13 7.54 8.45
C ASP A 47 2.04 8.20 9.32
N THR A 48 1.50 7.44 10.27
CA THR A 48 0.47 7.97 11.19
C THR A 48 1.05 9.02 12.13
N PHE A 49 2.27 8.81 12.62
CA PHE A 49 2.95 9.81 13.45
C PHE A 49 3.23 11.09 12.68
N SER A 50 3.66 11.00 11.41
CA SER A 50 3.83 12.17 10.54
C SER A 50 2.50 12.92 10.36
N ALA A 51 1.40 12.21 10.13
CA ALA A 51 0.07 12.83 10.04
C ALA A 51 -0.35 13.52 11.34
N ILE A 52 -0.15 12.87 12.49
CA ILE A 52 -0.45 13.43 13.80
C ILE A 52 0.37 14.72 14.04
N GLN A 53 1.65 14.72 13.71
CA GLN A 53 2.51 15.89 13.87
C GLN A 53 2.07 17.05 12.96
N ALA A 54 1.82 16.78 11.67
CA ALA A 54 1.35 17.80 10.74
C ALA A 54 -0.01 18.39 11.18
N LEU A 55 -0.95 17.56 11.62
CA LEU A 55 -2.24 18.00 12.11
C LEU A 55 -2.13 18.82 13.42
N ARG A 56 -1.23 18.44 14.33
CA ARG A 56 -0.95 19.20 15.55
C ARG A 56 -0.37 20.59 15.23
N GLN A 57 0.51 20.69 14.24
CA GLN A 57 1.03 22.01 13.76
C GLN A 57 -0.10 22.90 13.20
N LEU A 58 -1.16 22.28 12.66
CA LEU A 58 -2.35 22.97 12.19
C LEU A 58 -3.39 23.24 13.31
N GLY A 59 -3.02 22.98 14.58
CA GLY A 59 -3.83 23.27 15.75
C GLY A 59 -4.81 22.18 16.16
N VAL A 60 -4.75 20.98 15.55
CA VAL A 60 -5.57 19.84 15.99
C VAL A 60 -5.00 19.26 17.28
N ARG A 61 -5.84 19.10 18.30
CA ARG A 61 -5.48 18.39 19.53
C ARG A 61 -5.76 16.91 19.34
N ILE A 62 -4.72 16.09 19.42
CA ILE A 62 -4.79 14.64 19.30
C ILE A 62 -4.26 14.01 20.59
N GLU A 63 -5.14 13.29 21.29
CA GLU A 63 -4.87 12.66 22.57
C GLU A 63 -5.05 11.15 22.45
N GLU A 64 -4.11 10.39 22.99
CA GLU A 64 -4.25 8.94 23.09
C GLU A 64 -5.16 8.57 24.26
N ILE A 65 -6.12 7.70 24.02
CA ILE A 65 -6.97 7.10 25.03
C ILE A 65 -6.39 5.71 25.33
N PRO A 66 -5.83 5.48 26.52
CA PRO A 66 -5.30 4.16 26.88
C PRO A 66 -6.39 3.09 26.86
N GLY A 67 -6.06 1.91 26.34
CA GLY A 67 -6.99 0.79 26.32
C GLY A 67 -6.53 -0.33 25.38
N LYS A 68 -7.34 -1.39 25.30
CA LYS A 68 -7.15 -2.47 24.31
C LYS A 68 -8.48 -2.72 23.61
N PRO A 69 -8.64 -2.29 22.35
CA PRO A 69 -7.66 -1.57 21.52
C PRO A 69 -7.44 -0.12 21.99
N ALA A 70 -6.27 0.45 21.65
CA ALA A 70 -5.96 1.86 21.85
C ALA A 70 -6.88 2.74 20.97
N ALA A 71 -7.10 3.99 21.38
CA ALA A 71 -7.90 4.93 20.61
C ALA A 71 -7.26 6.32 20.60
N LEU A 72 -7.62 7.11 19.60
CA LEU A 72 -7.26 8.52 19.48
C LEU A 72 -8.50 9.40 19.60
N LYS A 73 -8.40 10.42 20.43
CA LYS A 73 -9.38 11.50 20.54
C LYS A 73 -8.88 12.69 19.74
N ILE A 74 -9.63 13.07 18.72
CA ILE A 74 -9.28 14.14 17.78
C ILE A 74 -10.21 15.32 18.03
N THR A 75 -9.64 16.44 18.47
CA THR A 75 -10.36 17.71 18.67
C THR A 75 -9.84 18.74 17.70
N PRO A 76 -10.63 19.16 16.70
CA PRO A 76 -10.23 20.17 15.72
C PRO A 76 -10.05 21.56 16.39
N PRO A 77 -9.27 22.48 15.77
CA PRO A 77 -9.18 23.84 16.24
C PRO A 77 -10.55 24.56 16.12
N ALA A 78 -10.90 25.40 17.10
CA ALA A 78 -12.21 26.09 17.14
C ALA A 78 -12.48 26.93 15.87
N ALA A 79 -11.44 27.54 15.28
CA ALA A 79 -11.54 28.31 14.05
C ALA A 79 -11.60 27.43 12.77
N GLY A 80 -11.48 26.10 12.90
CA GLY A 80 -11.41 25.12 11.81
C GLY A 80 -9.99 24.90 11.30
N LEU A 81 -9.76 23.72 10.70
CA LEU A 81 -8.44 23.25 10.25
C LEU A 81 -7.73 24.22 9.28
N LEU A 82 -8.49 24.95 8.47
CA LEU A 82 -7.93 25.86 7.45
C LEU A 82 -7.61 27.28 7.98
N SER A 83 -7.78 27.52 9.28
CA SER A 83 -7.53 28.81 9.92
C SER A 83 -6.14 28.88 10.53
N PHE A 84 -5.12 28.93 9.68
CA PHE A 84 -3.72 29.11 10.06
C PHE A 84 -3.07 30.22 9.17
N PRO A 85 -2.05 30.95 9.66
CA PRO A 85 -1.46 32.07 8.90
C PRO A 85 -0.55 31.60 7.76
N ALA A 86 0.25 30.57 7.98
CA ALA A 86 1.12 29.90 7.02
C ALA A 86 1.59 28.59 7.65
N ALA A 87 1.97 27.61 6.84
CA ALA A 87 2.50 26.34 7.34
C ALA A 87 3.65 25.81 6.48
N THR A 88 4.68 25.29 7.16
CA THR A 88 5.68 24.39 6.56
C THR A 88 5.57 23.07 7.29
N LEU A 89 5.14 22.03 6.57
CA LEU A 89 4.82 20.74 7.13
C LEU A 89 5.80 19.68 6.61
N ASP A 90 6.44 18.99 7.53
CA ASP A 90 7.20 17.78 7.25
C ASP A 90 6.25 16.58 7.33
N LEU A 91 6.12 15.86 6.22
CA LEU A 91 5.21 14.74 6.05
C LEU A 91 5.92 13.38 6.17
N GLY A 92 7.21 13.38 6.55
CA GLY A 92 8.05 12.19 6.62
C GLY A 92 8.11 11.46 5.28
N ASN A 93 7.84 10.17 5.28
CA ASN A 93 7.80 9.32 4.08
C ASN A 93 6.39 9.24 3.44
N SER A 94 5.38 9.96 3.95
CA SER A 94 4.00 9.70 3.61
C SER A 94 3.52 10.36 2.31
N GLY A 95 3.58 9.64 1.19
CA GLY A 95 3.00 10.06 -0.09
C GLY A 95 1.48 10.28 0.01
N SER A 96 0.76 9.44 0.73
CA SER A 96 -0.69 9.62 0.93
C SER A 96 -1.00 10.94 1.63
N LEU A 97 -0.24 11.27 2.66
CA LEU A 97 -0.42 12.53 3.38
C LEU A 97 -0.10 13.74 2.49
N LEU A 98 0.95 13.65 1.66
CA LEU A 98 1.30 14.70 0.68
C LEU A 98 0.11 15.03 -0.23
N TYR A 99 -0.51 14.03 -0.83
CA TYR A 99 -1.63 14.23 -1.75
C TYR A 99 -2.92 14.66 -1.02
N PHE A 100 -3.24 14.03 0.11
CA PHE A 100 -4.49 14.28 0.81
C PHE A 100 -4.48 15.65 1.49
N LEU A 101 -3.45 15.90 2.31
CA LEU A 101 -3.34 17.17 3.04
C LEU A 101 -3.05 18.33 2.09
N GLY A 102 -2.27 18.12 1.03
CA GLY A 102 -2.02 19.10 0.00
C GLY A 102 -3.31 19.63 -0.62
N MET A 103 -4.24 18.75 -1.00
CA MET A 103 -5.54 19.16 -1.54
C MET A 103 -6.44 19.81 -0.49
N ILE A 104 -6.49 19.26 0.73
CA ILE A 104 -7.29 19.82 1.83
C ILE A 104 -6.84 21.26 2.12
N LEU A 105 -5.54 21.50 2.27
CA LEU A 105 -5.00 22.82 2.60
C LEU A 105 -5.16 23.82 1.45
N ALA A 106 -5.21 23.35 0.21
CA ALA A 106 -5.52 24.18 -0.96
C ALA A 106 -7.00 24.63 -1.01
N ALA A 107 -7.88 24.10 -0.17
CA ALA A 107 -9.22 24.69 0.05
C ALA A 107 -9.18 25.98 0.90
N GLY A 108 -8.05 26.27 1.56
CA GLY A 108 -7.77 27.53 2.28
C GLY A 108 -7.04 28.55 1.42
N THR A 109 -6.64 29.66 2.04
CA THR A 109 -5.93 30.77 1.37
C THR A 109 -4.51 30.97 1.87
N ALA A 110 -4.11 30.27 2.93
CA ALA A 110 -2.80 30.45 3.57
C ALA A 110 -1.68 29.86 2.70
N PRO A 111 -0.48 30.47 2.70
CA PRO A 111 0.71 29.88 2.08
C PRO A 111 1.10 28.56 2.77
N VAL A 112 1.38 27.54 1.98
CA VAL A 112 1.76 26.22 2.47
C VAL A 112 3.04 25.74 1.78
N THR A 113 3.93 25.14 2.55
CA THR A 113 5.06 24.34 2.04
C THR A 113 4.95 22.93 2.58
N LEU A 114 4.98 21.95 1.68
CA LEU A 114 5.01 20.53 2.03
C LEU A 114 6.37 19.96 1.68
N THR A 115 6.99 19.26 2.63
CA THR A 115 8.28 18.57 2.48
C THR A 115 8.23 17.21 3.17
N GLY A 116 9.32 16.49 3.18
CA GLY A 116 9.48 15.19 3.85
C GLY A 116 10.90 14.68 3.76
N ASP A 117 11.09 13.39 3.98
CA ASP A 117 12.38 12.72 3.88
C ASP A 117 12.88 12.60 2.42
N GLU A 118 14.06 12.02 2.23
CA GLU A 118 14.68 11.86 0.90
C GLU A 118 13.80 11.05 -0.05
N SER A 119 13.12 10.01 0.46
CA SER A 119 12.20 9.18 -0.34
C SER A 119 11.00 10.02 -0.80
N LEU A 120 10.37 10.79 0.08
CA LEU A 120 9.25 11.64 -0.31
C LEU A 120 9.70 12.75 -1.28
N GLN A 121 10.89 13.32 -1.08
CA GLN A 121 11.47 14.35 -1.95
C GLN A 121 11.89 13.83 -3.34
N SER A 122 11.83 12.53 -3.59
CA SER A 122 12.04 11.93 -4.91
C SER A 122 10.74 11.60 -5.66
N ARG A 123 9.57 11.73 -5.01
CA ARG A 123 8.27 11.36 -5.59
C ARG A 123 7.67 12.49 -6.42
N PRO A 124 7.07 12.18 -7.58
CA PRO A 124 6.47 13.20 -8.44
C PRO A 124 5.28 13.89 -7.76
N VAL A 125 5.17 15.23 -7.94
CA VAL A 125 4.04 16.02 -7.48
C VAL A 125 3.16 16.52 -8.62
N GLU A 126 3.45 16.14 -9.86
CA GLU A 126 2.69 16.59 -11.04
C GLU A 126 1.18 16.38 -10.92
N PRO A 127 0.65 15.28 -10.34
CA PRO A 127 -0.79 15.14 -10.19
C PRO A 127 -1.44 16.19 -9.26
N LEU A 128 -0.70 16.70 -8.25
CA LEU A 128 -1.15 17.86 -7.43
C LEU A 128 -1.07 19.15 -8.22
N LEU A 129 0.05 19.38 -8.91
CA LEU A 129 0.29 20.58 -9.70
C LEU A 129 -0.73 20.71 -10.83
N THR A 130 -1.14 19.61 -11.44
CA THR A 130 -2.18 19.59 -12.46
C THR A 130 -3.49 20.14 -11.91
N VAL A 131 -3.93 19.73 -10.72
CA VAL A 131 -5.15 20.26 -10.09
C VAL A 131 -4.97 21.73 -9.70
N TYR A 132 -3.82 22.11 -9.16
CA TYR A 132 -3.55 23.50 -8.78
C TYR A 132 -3.54 24.44 -10.00
N ARG A 133 -2.93 24.03 -11.10
CA ARG A 133 -2.92 24.79 -12.37
C ARG A 133 -4.32 24.94 -12.96
N GLN A 134 -5.15 23.85 -12.94
CA GLN A 134 -6.56 23.93 -13.33
C GLN A 134 -7.36 24.90 -12.45
N GLY A 135 -7.04 24.96 -11.15
CA GLY A 135 -7.66 25.85 -10.17
C GLY A 135 -7.08 27.27 -10.13
N GLY A 136 -6.05 27.59 -10.91
CA GLY A 136 -5.40 28.89 -10.90
C GLY A 136 -4.61 29.19 -9.61
N ILE A 137 -4.20 28.17 -8.86
CA ILE A 137 -3.40 28.33 -7.64
C ILE A 137 -1.94 28.60 -8.01
N SER A 138 -1.36 29.60 -7.36
CA SER A 138 0.09 29.83 -7.44
C SER A 138 0.83 28.69 -6.75
N CYS A 139 1.64 27.96 -7.50
CA CYS A 139 2.38 26.80 -6.98
C CYS A 139 3.78 26.69 -7.59
N SER A 140 4.71 26.11 -6.83
CA SER A 140 6.05 25.78 -7.28
C SER A 140 6.54 24.51 -6.56
N ALA A 141 7.37 23.74 -7.25
CA ALA A 141 7.99 22.53 -6.70
C ALA A 141 9.50 22.52 -7.00
N ALA A 142 10.25 21.74 -6.27
CA ALA A 142 11.63 21.45 -6.60
C ALA A 142 11.71 20.57 -7.86
N ARG A 143 12.89 20.45 -8.45
CA ARG A 143 13.15 19.55 -9.59
C ARG A 143 14.34 18.67 -9.27
N ILE A 144 14.26 17.41 -9.69
CA ILE A 144 15.39 16.50 -9.58
C ILE A 144 16.51 17.00 -10.49
N LYS A 145 17.69 17.21 -9.91
CA LYS A 145 18.88 17.61 -10.68
C LYS A 145 19.26 16.49 -11.65
N ASN A 146 19.54 16.86 -12.90
CA ASN A 146 19.96 15.93 -13.98
C ASN A 146 18.87 14.93 -14.43
N ASP A 147 17.61 15.09 -14.05
CA ASP A 147 16.52 14.34 -14.67
C ASP A 147 16.12 15.01 -16.00
N ALA A 148 16.34 14.29 -17.09
CA ALA A 148 16.01 14.78 -18.46
C ALA A 148 14.51 15.08 -18.64
N ARG A 149 13.65 14.47 -17.82
CA ARG A 149 12.18 14.69 -17.81
C ARG A 149 11.77 15.91 -17.00
N GLY A 150 12.69 16.48 -16.18
CA GLY A 150 12.42 17.64 -15.35
C GLY A 150 11.36 17.41 -14.28
N MET A 151 11.32 16.20 -13.70
CA MET A 151 10.34 15.79 -12.70
C MET A 151 10.25 16.76 -11.55
N GLU A 152 9.04 17.25 -11.28
CA GLU A 152 8.74 18.15 -10.16
C GLU A 152 8.43 17.31 -8.89
N VAL A 153 9.12 17.63 -7.79
CA VAL A 153 9.14 16.89 -6.52
C VAL A 153 9.04 17.85 -5.33
N PRO A 154 8.75 17.39 -4.11
CA PRO A 154 8.86 18.23 -2.92
C PRO A 154 10.26 18.81 -2.72
N PRO A 155 10.42 19.99 -2.06
CA PRO A 155 9.37 20.77 -1.41
C PRO A 155 8.38 21.39 -2.39
N LEU A 156 7.08 21.18 -2.11
CA LEU A 156 5.96 21.75 -2.86
C LEU A 156 5.44 22.98 -2.12
N ARG A 157 5.38 24.12 -2.80
CA ARG A 157 4.84 25.38 -2.25
C ARG A 157 3.60 25.78 -3.04
N PHE A 158 2.57 26.24 -2.34
CA PHE A 158 1.38 26.77 -2.96
C PHE A 158 0.71 27.84 -2.08
N CYS A 159 -0.05 28.71 -2.74
CA CYS A 159 -0.86 29.75 -2.12
C CYS A 159 -2.04 30.07 -3.03
N GLY A 160 -3.21 30.20 -2.45
CA GLY A 160 -4.46 30.41 -3.17
C GLY A 160 -5.52 29.40 -2.77
N GLN A 161 -6.77 29.63 -3.20
CA GLN A 161 -7.91 28.78 -2.88
C GLN A 161 -8.40 28.06 -4.13
N LEU A 162 -8.53 26.75 -4.05
CA LEU A 162 -9.16 25.93 -5.12
C LEU A 162 -10.59 26.41 -5.35
N PRO A 163 -10.97 26.75 -6.60
CA PRO A 163 -12.36 27.03 -6.94
C PRO A 163 -13.16 25.72 -7.03
N ALA A 164 -14.46 25.80 -6.80
CA ALA A 164 -15.38 24.74 -7.15
C ALA A 164 -15.62 24.75 -8.66
N GLN A 165 -15.26 23.67 -9.35
CA GLN A 165 -15.39 23.52 -10.81
C GLN A 165 -15.33 22.04 -11.23
N THR A 166 -15.28 21.78 -12.53
CA THR A 166 -14.97 20.45 -13.05
C THR A 166 -13.45 20.28 -13.12
N TYR A 167 -12.92 19.27 -12.42
CA TYR A 167 -11.52 18.85 -12.49
C TYR A 167 -11.41 17.59 -13.33
N GLN A 168 -10.44 17.59 -14.24
CA GLN A 168 -10.12 16.46 -15.09
C GLN A 168 -8.78 15.87 -14.66
N LEU A 169 -8.78 14.61 -14.25
CA LEU A 169 -7.58 13.86 -13.92
C LEU A 169 -7.52 12.60 -14.78
N THR A 170 -6.32 12.15 -15.07
CA THR A 170 -6.09 10.93 -15.86
C THR A 170 -4.93 10.14 -15.26
N GLY A 171 -4.95 8.84 -15.46
CA GLY A 171 -3.89 7.95 -15.05
C GLY A 171 -4.24 7.10 -13.82
N PRO A 172 -3.34 6.21 -13.39
CA PRO A 172 -3.68 5.16 -12.43
C PRO A 172 -3.71 5.64 -10.96
N PHE A 173 -3.36 6.89 -10.65
CA PHE A 173 -3.16 7.36 -9.27
C PHE A 173 -4.46 7.78 -8.60
N SER A 174 -4.92 7.03 -7.60
CA SER A 174 -6.10 7.39 -6.79
C SER A 174 -5.86 8.51 -5.77
N GLN A 175 -4.62 8.74 -5.36
CA GLN A 175 -4.28 9.64 -4.25
C GLN A 175 -4.65 11.11 -4.53
N PRO A 176 -4.35 11.73 -5.70
CA PRO A 176 -4.78 13.08 -6.01
C PRO A 176 -6.31 13.23 -6.01
N VAL A 177 -7.02 12.22 -6.56
CA VAL A 177 -8.48 12.19 -6.58
C VAL A 177 -9.04 12.07 -5.15
N THR A 178 -8.45 11.22 -4.32
CA THR A 178 -8.79 11.10 -2.88
C THR A 178 -8.61 12.45 -2.16
N GLY A 179 -7.49 13.12 -2.38
CA GLY A 179 -7.25 14.45 -1.78
C GLY A 179 -8.30 15.47 -2.22
N LEU A 180 -8.64 15.49 -3.50
CA LEU A 180 -9.66 16.39 -4.03
C LEU A 180 -11.07 16.04 -3.53
N LEU A 181 -11.42 14.76 -3.38
CA LEU A 181 -12.66 14.31 -2.74
C LEU A 181 -12.77 14.81 -1.30
N LEU A 182 -11.66 14.78 -0.53
CA LEU A 182 -11.62 15.30 0.84
C LEU A 182 -11.70 16.84 0.88
N ALA A 183 -11.19 17.56 -0.12
CA ALA A 183 -11.21 19.00 -0.19
C ALA A 183 -12.54 19.57 -0.71
N ALA A 184 -13.16 18.91 -1.68
CA ALA A 184 -14.34 19.41 -2.41
C ALA A 184 -15.53 19.82 -1.51
N PRO A 185 -15.86 19.12 -0.41
CA PRO A 185 -16.92 19.55 0.51
C PRO A 185 -16.68 20.93 1.14
N LEU A 186 -15.44 21.39 1.20
CA LEU A 186 -15.06 22.68 1.83
C LEU A 186 -15.15 23.85 0.84
N LEU A 187 -15.22 23.58 -0.46
CA LEU A 187 -15.16 24.61 -1.51
C LEU A 187 -16.49 25.37 -1.64
N LYS A 188 -16.43 26.59 -2.20
CA LYS A 188 -17.61 27.44 -2.45
C LYS A 188 -18.24 27.07 -3.78
N GLY A 189 -19.26 26.20 -3.78
CA GLY A 189 -19.97 25.73 -4.97
C GLY A 189 -19.80 24.24 -5.22
N ASN A 190 -20.32 23.75 -6.34
CA ASN A 190 -20.32 22.35 -6.69
C ASN A 190 -19.04 21.96 -7.43
N THR A 191 -18.47 20.85 -7.06
CA THR A 191 -17.26 20.29 -7.69
C THR A 191 -17.63 19.00 -8.41
N ARG A 192 -17.20 18.87 -9.66
CA ARG A 192 -17.24 17.63 -10.43
C ARG A 192 -15.84 17.13 -10.68
N ILE A 193 -15.57 15.86 -10.40
CA ILE A 193 -14.30 15.22 -10.64
C ILE A 193 -14.50 14.15 -11.69
N VAL A 194 -13.77 14.24 -12.80
CA VAL A 194 -13.74 13.23 -13.86
C VAL A 194 -12.35 12.61 -13.88
N PHE A 195 -12.28 11.31 -13.59
CA PHE A 195 -11.04 10.58 -13.51
C PHE A 195 -11.05 9.44 -14.54
N THR A 196 -10.20 9.56 -15.56
CA THR A 196 -10.08 8.61 -16.68
C THR A 196 -8.84 7.73 -16.52
N HIS A 197 -8.87 6.52 -17.12
CA HIS A 197 -7.85 5.48 -16.94
C HIS A 197 -7.63 5.19 -15.45
N ALA A 198 -8.73 5.06 -14.73
CA ALA A 198 -8.76 4.96 -13.28
C ALA A 198 -8.17 3.63 -12.80
N GLY A 199 -7.07 3.71 -12.06
CA GLY A 199 -6.54 2.62 -11.24
C GLY A 199 -6.81 2.84 -9.75
N GLU A 200 -6.45 1.87 -8.92
CA GLU A 200 -6.59 1.94 -7.46
C GLU A 200 -8.02 2.33 -7.02
N ARG A 201 -9.04 1.97 -7.78
CA ARG A 201 -10.46 2.34 -7.60
C ARG A 201 -11.02 2.00 -6.21
N PRO A 202 -10.65 0.88 -5.56
CA PRO A 202 -11.11 0.56 -4.21
C PRO A 202 -10.74 1.64 -3.18
N TYR A 203 -9.60 2.31 -3.35
CA TYR A 203 -9.20 3.40 -2.44
C TYR A 203 -10.06 4.66 -2.61
N LEU A 204 -10.63 4.89 -3.81
CA LEU A 204 -11.62 5.94 -4.03
C LEU A 204 -12.93 5.61 -3.33
N LYS A 205 -13.39 4.34 -3.44
CA LYS A 205 -14.56 3.87 -2.71
C LYS A 205 -14.38 4.02 -1.20
N MET A 206 -13.24 3.59 -0.66
CA MET A 206 -12.89 3.78 0.75
C MET A 206 -12.98 5.26 1.17
N THR A 207 -12.54 6.18 0.31
CA THR A 207 -12.65 7.62 0.58
C THR A 207 -14.12 8.06 0.63
N CYS A 208 -14.94 7.60 -0.31
CA CYS A 208 -16.38 7.89 -0.31
C CYS A 208 -17.06 7.35 0.95
N ASP A 209 -16.67 6.18 1.43
CA ASP A 209 -17.24 5.58 2.64
C ASP A 209 -16.84 6.39 3.89
N TRP A 210 -15.61 6.88 4.00
CA TRP A 210 -15.19 7.77 5.08
C TRP A 210 -15.88 9.15 5.01
N LEU A 211 -16.07 9.71 3.82
CA LEU A 211 -16.83 10.94 3.65
C LEU A 211 -18.27 10.78 4.14
N LYS A 212 -18.95 9.67 3.79
CA LYS A 212 -20.28 9.34 4.29
C LYS A 212 -20.30 9.19 5.82
N THR A 213 -19.30 8.50 6.40
CA THR A 213 -19.13 8.36 7.84
C THR A 213 -19.03 9.73 8.53
N ALA A 214 -18.31 10.67 7.91
CA ALA A 214 -18.18 12.05 8.36
C ALA A 214 -19.37 12.94 7.97
N GLY A 215 -20.49 12.39 7.49
CA GLY A 215 -21.72 13.09 7.20
C GLY A 215 -21.72 13.92 5.92
N ILE A 216 -20.75 13.69 5.02
CA ILE A 216 -20.66 14.36 3.72
C ILE A 216 -21.52 13.62 2.68
N SER A 217 -22.30 14.40 1.94
CA SER A 217 -23.10 13.93 0.80
C SER A 217 -22.33 14.11 -0.49
N LEU A 218 -22.22 13.04 -1.28
CA LEU A 218 -21.64 13.05 -2.62
C LEU A 218 -22.41 12.07 -3.52
N SER A 219 -22.43 12.33 -4.82
CA SER A 219 -22.99 11.41 -5.79
C SER A 219 -21.89 10.81 -6.67
N TYR A 220 -22.02 9.53 -6.95
CA TYR A 220 -21.20 8.77 -7.89
C TYR A 220 -21.96 7.52 -8.33
N SER A 221 -21.62 6.98 -9.47
CA SER A 221 -22.15 5.69 -9.91
C SER A 221 -21.30 4.55 -9.36
N GLU A 222 -21.93 3.56 -8.71
CA GLU A 222 -21.21 2.33 -8.28
C GLU A 222 -20.57 1.60 -9.49
N LYS A 223 -21.16 1.73 -10.68
CA LYS A 223 -20.58 1.21 -11.92
C LYS A 223 -19.27 1.89 -12.31
N SER A 224 -19.03 3.11 -11.83
CA SER A 224 -17.78 3.84 -12.09
C SER A 224 -16.57 3.12 -11.50
N PHE A 225 -16.72 2.40 -10.38
CA PHE A 225 -15.61 1.65 -9.78
C PHE A 225 -15.22 0.38 -10.57
N ASN A 226 -16.02 0.00 -11.57
CA ASN A 226 -15.74 -1.09 -12.51
C ASN A 226 -15.46 -0.59 -13.94
N ALA A 227 -15.41 0.73 -14.13
CA ALA A 227 -15.22 1.37 -15.42
C ALA A 227 -13.85 2.06 -15.48
N ASP A 228 -13.37 2.33 -16.66
CA ASP A 228 -12.15 3.11 -16.91
C ASP A 228 -12.27 4.59 -16.49
N THR A 229 -13.50 5.08 -16.34
CA THR A 229 -13.79 6.46 -15.94
C THR A 229 -14.67 6.50 -14.70
N CYS A 230 -14.16 7.16 -13.64
CA CYS A 230 -14.91 7.48 -12.43
C CYS A 230 -15.37 8.94 -12.46
N VAL A 231 -16.62 9.19 -12.10
CA VAL A 231 -17.20 10.54 -11.99
C VAL A 231 -17.79 10.73 -10.60
N PHE A 232 -17.40 11.83 -9.95
CA PHE A 232 -17.89 12.22 -8.63
C PHE A 232 -18.45 13.63 -8.70
N GLU A 233 -19.59 13.86 -8.02
CA GLU A 233 -20.21 15.17 -7.89
C GLU A 233 -20.42 15.48 -6.42
N ILE A 234 -19.89 16.61 -5.96
CA ILE A 234 -19.86 17.02 -4.57
C ILE A 234 -20.40 18.45 -4.47
N THR A 235 -21.46 18.64 -3.71
CA THR A 235 -21.90 19.96 -3.30
C THR A 235 -20.92 20.49 -2.28
N GLY A 236 -20.45 21.72 -2.46
CA GLY A 236 -19.53 22.35 -1.52
C GLY A 236 -20.24 22.96 -0.31
N GLN A 237 -19.46 23.63 0.54
CA GLN A 237 -19.91 24.24 1.80
C GLN A 237 -20.62 23.26 2.75
N GLN A 238 -20.22 22.00 2.69
CA GLN A 238 -20.67 20.97 3.64
C GLN A 238 -19.81 21.00 4.90
N GLN A 239 -20.38 20.55 5.98
CA GLN A 239 -19.69 20.44 7.27
C GLN A 239 -19.42 18.97 7.60
N TYR A 240 -18.15 18.65 7.83
CA TYR A 240 -17.75 17.36 8.40
C TYR A 240 -18.32 17.22 9.81
N ARG A 241 -18.96 16.09 10.09
CA ARG A 241 -19.55 15.76 11.39
C ARG A 241 -18.59 14.90 12.20
N PRO A 242 -18.60 15.04 13.55
CA PRO A 242 -17.83 14.15 14.41
C PRO A 242 -18.36 12.72 14.31
N PHE A 243 -17.48 11.76 14.55
CA PHE A 243 -17.82 10.34 14.54
C PHE A 243 -17.01 9.55 15.57
N ALA A 244 -17.50 8.35 15.91
CA ALA A 244 -16.73 7.33 16.59
C ALA A 244 -16.66 6.11 15.65
N ALA A 245 -15.43 5.68 15.30
CA ALA A 245 -15.24 4.58 14.36
C ALA A 245 -14.03 3.72 14.76
N THR A 246 -14.11 2.44 14.42
CA THR A 246 -13.00 1.49 14.60
C THR A 246 -12.33 1.27 13.24
N VAL A 247 -11.01 1.38 13.22
CA VAL A 247 -10.21 1.09 12.02
C VAL A 247 -10.18 -0.42 11.80
N PRO A 248 -10.55 -0.93 10.61
CA PRO A 248 -10.48 -2.36 10.32
C PRO A 248 -9.04 -2.81 10.12
N GLY A 249 -8.83 -4.13 10.10
CA GLY A 249 -7.54 -4.72 9.78
C GLY A 249 -7.11 -4.45 8.35
N ASP A 250 -5.80 -4.46 8.13
CA ASP A 250 -5.17 -4.11 6.86
C ASP A 250 -4.98 -5.33 5.95
N TRP A 251 -5.71 -5.38 4.85
CA TRP A 251 -5.57 -6.44 3.86
C TRP A 251 -4.21 -6.45 3.18
N SER A 252 -3.62 -5.28 2.94
CA SER A 252 -2.28 -5.19 2.37
C SER A 252 -1.23 -5.84 3.27
N SER A 253 -1.32 -5.60 4.58
CA SER A 253 -0.41 -6.20 5.59
C SER A 253 -0.74 -7.68 5.83
N ALA A 254 -2.02 -8.06 5.85
CA ALA A 254 -2.47 -9.44 6.02
C ALA A 254 -2.00 -10.36 4.89
N LEU A 255 -1.76 -9.81 3.69
CA LEU A 255 -1.30 -10.59 2.55
C LEU A 255 0.05 -11.28 2.81
N PHE A 256 0.96 -10.66 3.57
CA PHE A 256 2.28 -11.24 3.83
C PHE A 256 2.22 -12.55 4.63
N PRO A 257 1.56 -12.64 5.79
CA PRO A 257 1.40 -13.92 6.49
C PRO A 257 0.54 -14.93 5.70
N ILE A 258 -0.48 -14.47 4.95
CA ILE A 258 -1.25 -15.36 4.07
C ILE A 258 -0.34 -15.99 3.02
N ALA A 259 0.45 -15.18 2.31
CA ALA A 259 1.37 -15.66 1.29
C ALA A 259 2.47 -16.54 1.89
N ALA A 260 3.00 -16.22 3.07
CA ALA A 260 3.97 -17.05 3.77
C ALA A 260 3.43 -18.47 4.04
N ALA A 261 2.19 -18.56 4.55
CA ALA A 261 1.54 -19.85 4.77
C ALA A 261 1.27 -20.60 3.45
N VAL A 262 0.86 -19.88 2.39
CA VAL A 262 0.65 -20.45 1.06
C VAL A 262 1.97 -21.00 0.48
N ILE A 263 3.03 -20.20 0.48
CA ILE A 263 4.34 -20.59 -0.06
C ILE A 263 4.92 -21.78 0.72
N CYS A 264 4.90 -21.71 2.05
CA CYS A 264 5.45 -22.74 2.93
C CYS A 264 4.54 -23.97 3.09
N ASN A 265 3.37 -23.98 2.43
CA ASN A 265 2.37 -25.05 2.54
C ASN A 265 1.99 -25.36 4.00
N ALA A 266 1.71 -24.33 4.76
CA ALA A 266 1.45 -24.40 6.20
C ALA A 266 -0.01 -24.07 6.53
N GLU A 267 -0.44 -24.42 7.76
CA GLU A 267 -1.72 -23.98 8.31
C GLU A 267 -1.54 -22.70 9.13
N LEU A 268 -2.31 -21.65 8.81
CA LEU A 268 -2.29 -20.38 9.52
C LEU A 268 -3.65 -19.70 9.45
N CYS A 269 -4.08 -19.12 10.59
CA CYS A 269 -5.29 -18.30 10.66
C CYS A 269 -4.92 -16.83 10.81
N ILE A 270 -5.45 -15.99 9.94
CA ILE A 270 -5.31 -14.54 10.04
C ILE A 270 -6.65 -13.96 10.53
N THR A 271 -6.62 -13.22 11.65
CA THR A 271 -7.79 -12.60 12.26
C THR A 271 -7.81 -11.09 12.00
N ASN A 272 -8.91 -10.43 12.36
CA ASN A 272 -9.11 -8.98 12.17
C ASN A 272 -9.09 -8.56 10.69
N VAL A 273 -9.58 -9.39 9.77
CA VAL A 273 -9.72 -9.07 8.34
C VAL A 273 -11.18 -9.25 7.92
N ASP A 274 -11.76 -8.25 7.29
CA ASP A 274 -13.15 -8.26 6.86
C ASP A 274 -13.24 -8.35 5.32
N PRO A 275 -13.69 -9.50 4.76
CA PRO A 275 -13.85 -9.64 3.31
C PRO A 275 -14.87 -8.68 2.68
N ALA A 276 -15.74 -8.05 3.49
CA ALA A 276 -16.71 -7.05 3.02
C ALA A 276 -16.18 -5.62 3.03
N ASP A 277 -14.96 -5.41 3.53
CA ASP A 277 -14.33 -4.09 3.55
C ASP A 277 -13.98 -3.59 2.13
N SER A 278 -13.90 -2.27 2.00
CA SER A 278 -13.60 -1.59 0.72
C SER A 278 -12.12 -1.66 0.29
N GLN A 279 -11.23 -2.27 1.08
CA GLN A 279 -9.82 -2.45 0.69
C GLN A 279 -9.67 -3.38 -0.52
N GLY A 280 -9.07 -2.87 -1.60
CA GLY A 280 -8.87 -3.62 -2.84
C GLY A 280 -7.97 -4.83 -2.70
N ASP A 281 -7.04 -4.80 -1.75
CA ASP A 281 -6.02 -5.84 -1.55
C ASP A 281 -6.60 -7.22 -1.20
N PHE A 282 -7.88 -7.31 -0.78
CA PHE A 282 -8.59 -8.59 -0.70
C PHE A 282 -8.62 -9.34 -2.03
N GLN A 283 -8.52 -8.63 -3.17
CA GLN A 283 -8.41 -9.26 -4.50
C GLN A 283 -7.18 -10.17 -4.61
N ALA A 284 -6.08 -9.86 -3.91
CA ALA A 284 -4.89 -10.71 -3.89
C ALA A 284 -5.18 -12.10 -3.30
N VAL A 285 -6.08 -12.21 -2.31
CA VAL A 285 -6.52 -13.51 -1.77
C VAL A 285 -7.23 -14.32 -2.83
N LYS A 286 -8.08 -13.70 -3.67
CA LYS A 286 -8.76 -14.36 -4.79
C LYS A 286 -7.76 -14.82 -5.85
N ILE A 287 -6.71 -14.05 -6.10
CA ILE A 287 -5.61 -14.44 -7.00
C ILE A 287 -4.88 -15.66 -6.43
N LEU A 288 -4.52 -15.66 -5.15
CA LEU A 288 -3.90 -16.82 -4.51
C LEU A 288 -4.80 -18.08 -4.59
N GLN A 289 -6.11 -17.93 -4.40
CA GLN A 289 -7.07 -19.01 -4.59
C GLN A 289 -7.10 -19.49 -6.05
N ALA A 290 -7.06 -18.60 -7.02
CA ALA A 290 -7.00 -18.94 -8.45
C ALA A 290 -5.69 -19.65 -8.81
N MET A 291 -4.59 -19.30 -8.14
CA MET A 291 -3.32 -20.04 -8.23
C MET A 291 -3.38 -21.43 -7.59
N GLY A 292 -4.46 -21.79 -6.88
CA GLY A 292 -4.66 -23.08 -6.24
C GLY A 292 -4.35 -23.13 -4.75
N ALA A 293 -4.20 -21.99 -4.07
CA ALA A 293 -4.05 -21.95 -2.63
C ALA A 293 -5.34 -22.39 -1.92
N ASN A 294 -5.22 -23.19 -0.86
CA ASN A 294 -6.35 -23.64 -0.05
C ASN A 294 -6.65 -22.60 1.04
N ILE A 295 -7.43 -21.58 0.67
CA ILE A 295 -7.78 -20.45 1.54
C ILE A 295 -9.29 -20.41 1.75
N ARG A 296 -9.72 -20.23 3.01
CA ARG A 296 -11.12 -20.02 3.38
C ARG A 296 -11.27 -18.68 4.09
N CYS A 297 -12.26 -17.90 3.68
CA CYS A 297 -12.62 -16.62 4.31
C CYS A 297 -13.91 -16.78 5.10
N ASP A 298 -13.94 -16.27 6.33
CA ASP A 298 -15.11 -16.23 7.20
C ASP A 298 -15.42 -14.76 7.53
N THR A 299 -16.49 -14.24 6.92
CA THR A 299 -16.90 -12.83 7.07
C THR A 299 -17.47 -12.56 8.46
N GLU A 300 -18.17 -13.53 9.06
CA GLU A 300 -18.77 -13.35 10.39
C GLU A 300 -17.69 -13.27 11.47
N ARG A 301 -16.67 -14.15 11.38
CA ARG A 301 -15.53 -14.16 12.30
C ARG A 301 -14.43 -13.18 11.93
N ARG A 302 -14.51 -12.56 10.75
CA ARG A 302 -13.47 -11.70 10.20
C ARG A 302 -12.11 -12.37 10.18
N THR A 303 -12.06 -13.59 9.60
CA THR A 303 -10.85 -14.40 9.54
C THR A 303 -10.60 -14.96 8.15
N VAL A 304 -9.32 -15.20 7.87
CA VAL A 304 -8.84 -15.96 6.72
C VAL A 304 -8.00 -17.11 7.22
N SER A 305 -8.34 -18.32 6.84
CA SER A 305 -7.59 -19.53 7.16
C SER A 305 -6.93 -20.10 5.91
N VAL A 306 -5.63 -20.28 5.98
CA VAL A 306 -4.82 -20.97 4.97
C VAL A 306 -4.62 -22.39 5.45
N PHE A 307 -4.79 -23.36 4.57
CA PHE A 307 -4.59 -24.78 4.84
C PHE A 307 -3.55 -25.37 3.89
N PRO A 308 -2.85 -26.44 4.30
CA PRO A 308 -1.99 -27.17 3.40
C PRO A 308 -2.73 -27.61 2.14
N ARG A 309 -2.05 -27.57 1.01
CA ARG A 309 -2.55 -28.00 -0.30
C ARG A 309 -1.85 -29.29 -0.74
N SER A 310 -2.56 -30.10 -1.50
CA SER A 310 -2.03 -31.36 -2.11
C SER A 310 -1.50 -31.15 -3.54
N ARG A 311 -1.83 -30.01 -4.17
CA ARG A 311 -1.43 -29.70 -5.55
C ARG A 311 -0.44 -28.53 -5.56
N THR A 312 0.42 -28.49 -6.56
CA THR A 312 1.30 -27.36 -6.84
C THR A 312 0.48 -26.13 -7.23
N LEU A 313 0.91 -24.96 -6.82
CA LEU A 313 0.35 -23.70 -7.28
C LEU A 313 0.56 -23.56 -8.79
N GLN A 314 -0.38 -22.93 -9.47
CA GLN A 314 -0.34 -22.71 -10.90
C GLN A 314 -0.14 -21.24 -11.20
N GLY A 315 0.72 -20.94 -12.17
CA GLY A 315 0.84 -19.61 -12.75
C GLY A 315 -0.43 -19.19 -13.48
N GLY A 316 -0.44 -17.96 -13.95
CA GLY A 316 -1.58 -17.41 -14.69
C GLY A 316 -1.39 -15.94 -15.02
N ARG A 317 -2.41 -15.30 -15.60
CA ARG A 317 -2.41 -13.89 -15.93
C ARG A 317 -3.39 -13.15 -15.02
N PHE A 318 -2.89 -12.15 -14.28
CA PHE A 318 -3.67 -11.44 -13.26
C PHE A 318 -3.57 -9.93 -13.46
N ASP A 319 -4.71 -9.27 -13.41
CA ASP A 319 -4.81 -7.81 -13.46
C ASP A 319 -4.58 -7.22 -12.05
N CYS A 320 -3.61 -6.32 -11.93
CA CYS A 320 -3.19 -5.71 -10.67
C CYS A 320 -3.50 -4.20 -10.60
N ALA A 321 -4.28 -3.64 -11.53
CA ALA A 321 -4.58 -2.21 -11.59
C ALA A 321 -5.14 -1.65 -10.27
N ASP A 322 -5.94 -2.43 -9.56
CA ASP A 322 -6.59 -2.02 -8.30
C ASP A 322 -5.84 -2.43 -7.03
N ILE A 323 -4.75 -3.22 -7.16
CA ILE A 323 -3.99 -3.79 -6.03
C ILE A 323 -2.47 -3.66 -6.19
N PRO A 324 -1.94 -2.49 -6.54
CA PRO A 324 -0.50 -2.34 -6.82
C PRO A 324 0.37 -2.68 -5.61
N ASP A 325 -0.15 -2.52 -4.40
CA ASP A 325 0.56 -2.84 -3.17
C ASP A 325 0.76 -4.35 -2.94
N ALA A 326 -0.04 -5.18 -3.61
CA ALA A 326 0.07 -6.64 -3.56
C ALA A 326 1.07 -7.22 -4.60
N VAL A 327 1.43 -6.44 -5.62
CA VAL A 327 2.26 -6.91 -6.76
C VAL A 327 3.57 -7.56 -6.32
N PRO A 328 4.39 -6.95 -5.43
CA PRO A 328 5.63 -7.59 -4.98
C PRO A 328 5.39 -8.95 -4.33
N MET A 329 4.36 -9.07 -3.46
CA MET A 329 4.09 -10.32 -2.77
C MET A 329 3.53 -11.40 -3.70
N LEU A 330 2.70 -11.02 -4.67
CA LEU A 330 2.22 -11.94 -5.71
C LEU A 330 3.37 -12.43 -6.60
N ALA A 331 4.33 -11.56 -6.94
CA ALA A 331 5.53 -11.93 -7.69
C ALA A 331 6.39 -12.95 -6.93
N ALA A 332 6.63 -12.73 -5.63
CA ALA A 332 7.32 -13.69 -4.79
C ALA A 332 6.57 -15.03 -4.68
N THR A 333 5.23 -15.00 -4.60
CA THR A 333 4.43 -16.24 -4.58
C THR A 333 4.51 -16.97 -5.91
N ALA A 334 4.57 -16.26 -7.01
CA ALA A 334 4.67 -16.82 -8.37
C ALA A 334 5.95 -17.65 -8.56
N LEU A 335 7.05 -17.36 -7.85
CA LEU A 335 8.26 -18.18 -7.87
C LEU A 335 7.99 -19.66 -7.53
N PHE A 336 7.00 -19.91 -6.68
CA PHE A 336 6.63 -21.25 -6.19
C PHE A 336 5.48 -21.89 -6.97
N CYS A 337 5.06 -21.28 -8.08
CA CYS A 337 4.05 -21.81 -8.98
C CYS A 337 4.67 -22.75 -10.03
N SER A 338 3.85 -23.53 -10.71
CA SER A 338 4.19 -24.19 -11.96
C SER A 338 3.79 -23.28 -13.12
N GLY A 339 4.67 -23.17 -14.13
CA GLY A 339 4.45 -22.31 -15.28
C GLY A 339 4.69 -20.82 -15.02
N GLN A 340 4.32 -20.01 -15.99
CA GLN A 340 4.52 -18.56 -15.96
C GLN A 340 3.38 -17.82 -15.26
N THR A 341 3.72 -16.74 -14.59
CA THR A 341 2.75 -15.80 -13.99
C THR A 341 2.97 -14.40 -14.56
N TYR A 342 1.92 -13.82 -15.11
CA TYR A 342 1.88 -12.44 -15.58
C TYR A 342 1.08 -11.57 -14.61
N LEU A 343 1.71 -10.58 -14.00
CA LEU A 343 1.08 -9.54 -13.19
C LEU A 343 1.02 -8.27 -14.04
N THR A 344 -0.16 -7.91 -14.53
CA THR A 344 -0.35 -6.86 -15.53
C THR A 344 -1.04 -5.63 -14.96
N ASN A 345 -1.03 -4.51 -15.69
CA ASN A 345 -1.58 -3.22 -15.28
C ASN A 345 -0.97 -2.70 -13.98
N ALA A 346 0.30 -3.00 -13.76
CA ALA A 346 1.03 -2.69 -12.53
C ALA A 346 1.92 -1.43 -12.65
N GLY A 347 1.79 -0.64 -13.70
CA GLY A 347 2.66 0.51 -13.98
C GLY A 347 2.73 1.55 -12.86
N VAL A 348 1.65 1.69 -12.05
CA VAL A 348 1.63 2.58 -10.89
C VAL A 348 2.68 2.21 -9.82
N CYS A 349 3.11 0.95 -9.78
CA CYS A 349 4.13 0.46 -8.85
C CYS A 349 5.50 1.15 -9.04
N ARG A 350 5.77 1.73 -10.22
CA ARG A 350 7.02 2.43 -10.50
C ARG A 350 7.17 3.77 -9.77
N PHE A 351 6.08 4.28 -9.21
CA PHE A 351 6.01 5.60 -8.59
C PHE A 351 5.67 5.51 -7.09
N LYS A 352 5.94 4.39 -6.46
CA LYS A 352 5.76 4.18 -5.01
C LYS A 352 7.02 4.62 -4.23
N GLU A 353 7.30 4.01 -3.11
CA GLU A 353 8.48 4.29 -2.27
C GLU A 353 9.80 4.07 -3.03
N CYS A 354 9.81 3.07 -3.89
CA CYS A 354 10.81 2.81 -4.93
C CYS A 354 10.10 2.44 -6.24
N ASP A 355 10.82 2.20 -7.33
CA ASP A 355 10.27 1.51 -8.51
C ASP A 355 10.06 0.04 -8.14
N ARG A 356 8.86 -0.29 -7.60
CA ARG A 356 8.56 -1.64 -7.10
C ARG A 356 8.63 -2.72 -8.15
N LEU A 357 8.37 -2.42 -9.45
CA LEU A 357 8.52 -3.43 -10.50
C LEU A 357 9.98 -3.78 -10.68
N HIS A 358 10.82 -2.76 -10.86
CA HIS A 358 12.26 -2.92 -11.03
C HIS A 358 12.90 -3.58 -9.80
N THR A 359 12.65 -3.03 -8.62
CA THR A 359 13.22 -3.55 -7.36
C THR A 359 12.77 -4.99 -7.08
N THR A 360 11.50 -5.35 -7.36
CA THR A 360 11.02 -6.73 -7.20
C THR A 360 11.78 -7.67 -8.13
N ALA A 361 11.93 -7.30 -9.40
CA ALA A 361 12.65 -8.13 -10.37
C ALA A 361 14.12 -8.27 -10.02
N GLU A 362 14.80 -7.18 -9.68
CA GLU A 362 16.21 -7.16 -9.31
C GLU A 362 16.50 -7.99 -8.06
N GLU A 363 15.74 -7.76 -6.99
CA GLU A 363 15.99 -8.41 -5.71
C GLU A 363 15.61 -9.90 -5.70
N LEU A 364 14.52 -10.28 -6.36
CA LEU A 364 14.17 -11.69 -6.52
C LEU A 364 15.14 -12.43 -7.45
N ALA A 365 15.75 -11.76 -8.44
CA ALA A 365 16.77 -12.37 -9.28
C ALA A 365 18.01 -12.79 -8.47
N LYS A 366 18.34 -12.11 -7.36
CA LYS A 366 19.43 -12.51 -6.45
C LYS A 366 19.19 -13.87 -5.80
N PHE A 367 17.94 -14.29 -5.63
CA PHE A 367 17.58 -15.65 -5.22
C PHE A 367 17.66 -16.68 -6.36
N GLY A 368 18.05 -16.28 -7.57
CA GLY A 368 18.07 -17.12 -8.77
C GLY A 368 16.76 -17.10 -9.56
N ALA A 369 15.80 -16.24 -9.24
CA ALA A 369 14.54 -16.14 -9.94
C ALA A 369 14.71 -15.65 -11.39
N ARG A 370 13.85 -16.13 -12.29
CA ARG A 370 13.75 -15.68 -13.68
C ARG A 370 12.52 -14.79 -13.83
N ILE A 371 12.76 -13.51 -14.01
CA ILE A 371 11.70 -12.50 -14.07
C ILE A 371 11.98 -11.60 -15.27
N GLU A 372 10.94 -11.36 -16.07
CA GLU A 372 10.93 -10.36 -17.12
C GLU A 372 10.11 -9.15 -16.63
N GLU A 373 10.71 -7.99 -16.72
CA GLU A 373 10.11 -6.72 -16.35
C GLU A 373 9.68 -5.97 -17.62
N GLY A 374 8.41 -5.60 -17.71
CA GLY A 374 7.89 -4.69 -18.74
C GLY A 374 7.55 -3.32 -18.18
N SER A 375 7.01 -2.42 -18.99
CA SER A 375 6.65 -1.07 -18.55
C SER A 375 5.57 -1.06 -17.45
N ASP A 376 4.64 -2.01 -17.48
CA ASP A 376 3.48 -2.11 -16.60
C ASP A 376 3.17 -3.55 -16.15
N PHE A 377 4.13 -4.47 -16.28
CA PHE A 377 3.97 -5.86 -15.90
C PHE A 377 5.25 -6.50 -15.38
N LEU A 378 5.08 -7.62 -14.66
CA LEU A 378 6.11 -8.61 -14.39
C LEU A 378 5.66 -9.96 -14.96
N CYS A 379 6.58 -10.68 -15.62
CA CYS A 379 6.41 -12.08 -15.98
C CYS A 379 7.41 -12.91 -15.17
N ILE A 380 6.92 -13.87 -14.38
CA ILE A 380 7.70 -14.67 -13.45
C ILE A 380 7.64 -16.13 -13.89
N ASP A 381 8.80 -16.76 -14.08
CA ASP A 381 8.90 -18.19 -14.28
C ASP A 381 8.89 -18.90 -12.90
N GLY A 382 7.93 -19.76 -12.66
CA GLY A 382 7.84 -20.50 -11.39
C GLY A 382 8.61 -21.82 -11.40
N ILE A 383 9.07 -22.26 -10.21
CA ILE A 383 9.85 -23.51 -10.04
C ILE A 383 9.00 -24.77 -9.78
N GLY A 384 7.68 -24.69 -9.88
CA GLY A 384 6.80 -25.85 -9.70
C GLY A 384 6.43 -26.22 -8.25
N GLY A 385 6.76 -25.36 -7.26
CA GLY A 385 6.39 -25.59 -5.85
C GLY A 385 7.43 -26.34 -5.02
N VAL A 386 7.05 -26.81 -3.82
CA VAL A 386 7.97 -27.45 -2.86
C VAL A 386 8.59 -28.71 -3.46
N GLY A 387 9.88 -28.68 -3.73
CA GLY A 387 10.66 -29.82 -4.25
C GLY A 387 10.59 -30.03 -5.76
N GLY A 388 10.00 -29.08 -6.52
CA GLY A 388 9.86 -29.21 -7.96
C GLY A 388 10.95 -28.51 -8.76
N THR A 389 11.57 -29.27 -9.68
CA THR A 389 12.27 -28.73 -10.85
C THR A 389 11.28 -28.75 -12.00
N THR A 390 11.00 -27.65 -12.66
CA THR A 390 10.13 -27.66 -13.84
C THR A 390 10.94 -27.95 -15.09
N SER A 391 10.58 -29.04 -15.80
CA SER A 391 10.87 -29.17 -17.23
C SER A 391 9.79 -28.41 -17.99
N MET A 392 10.14 -27.41 -18.76
CA MET A 392 9.20 -26.74 -19.64
C MET A 392 8.89 -27.63 -20.84
N ASP A 393 7.61 -27.94 -21.07
CA ASP A 393 7.13 -28.45 -22.35
C ASP A 393 7.07 -27.32 -23.40
N GLU A 394 7.57 -27.64 -24.59
CA GLU A 394 7.85 -26.71 -25.70
C GLU A 394 6.60 -26.36 -26.49
N THR A 395 5.58 -25.72 -25.98
CA THR A 395 4.58 -25.14 -26.91
C THR A 395 3.80 -24.01 -26.25
N ASP A 396 4.28 -22.77 -26.41
CA ASP A 396 3.38 -21.61 -26.49
C ASP A 396 3.92 -20.56 -27.48
N SER A 397 3.02 -20.13 -28.37
CA SER A 397 3.25 -19.37 -29.57
C SER A 397 3.37 -17.85 -29.32
N VAL A 398 4.37 -17.43 -28.55
CA VAL A 398 4.88 -16.06 -28.58
C VAL A 398 6.41 -16.12 -28.55
N GLY A 399 6.97 -16.01 -29.68
CA GLY A 399 8.32 -16.02 -30.20
C GLY A 399 9.53 -15.67 -29.33
N SER A 400 9.77 -16.32 -28.20
CA SER A 400 11.12 -16.39 -27.64
C SER A 400 11.35 -17.76 -26.99
N ARG A 401 12.09 -18.63 -27.71
CA ARG A 401 12.63 -19.86 -27.14
C ARG A 401 13.60 -19.46 -26.01
N ARG A 402 13.23 -19.78 -24.76
CA ARG A 402 14.20 -19.83 -23.66
C ARG A 402 14.58 -21.29 -23.47
N ASP A 403 15.87 -21.56 -23.37
CA ASP A 403 16.39 -22.91 -23.11
C ASP A 403 15.73 -23.50 -21.88
N GLY A 404 15.12 -24.68 -22.01
CA GLY A 404 14.38 -25.42 -21.00
C GLY A 404 15.26 -25.97 -19.86
N GLY A 405 16.08 -25.13 -19.24
CA GLY A 405 16.88 -25.47 -18.08
C GLY A 405 16.08 -25.32 -16.79
N THR A 406 16.09 -26.38 -15.97
CA THR A 406 15.65 -26.30 -14.56
C THR A 406 16.49 -25.27 -13.83
N TYR A 407 15.86 -24.35 -13.07
CA TYR A 407 16.57 -23.44 -12.18
C TYR A 407 16.15 -23.70 -10.73
N GLN A 408 17.03 -23.35 -9.80
CA GLN A 408 16.77 -23.52 -8.36
C GLN A 408 16.92 -22.16 -7.66
N LEU A 409 16.04 -21.93 -6.72
CA LEU A 409 16.18 -20.81 -5.81
C LEU A 409 17.21 -21.14 -4.73
N HIS A 410 17.95 -20.14 -4.30
CA HIS A 410 18.98 -20.28 -3.28
C HIS A 410 18.96 -19.08 -2.31
N PRO A 411 19.49 -19.22 -1.09
CA PRO A 411 19.64 -18.11 -0.16
C PRO A 411 20.48 -16.98 -0.76
N ALA A 412 20.12 -15.74 -0.41
CA ALA A 412 20.81 -14.56 -0.90
C ALA A 412 20.79 -13.42 0.12
N ARG A 413 21.67 -12.45 -0.10
CA ARG A 413 21.63 -11.14 0.54
C ARG A 413 20.88 -10.19 -0.39
N VAL A 414 19.79 -9.62 0.11
CA VAL A 414 18.86 -8.78 -0.65
C VAL A 414 18.56 -7.49 0.11
N HIS A 415 18.15 -6.45 -0.60
CA HIS A 415 17.98 -5.11 -0.03
C HIS A 415 16.54 -4.61 -0.19
N SER A 416 15.97 -3.99 0.84
CA SER A 416 14.59 -3.48 0.84
C SER A 416 14.39 -2.24 -0.04
N ASN A 417 15.47 -1.53 -0.37
CA ASN A 417 15.44 -0.22 -1.02
C ASN A 417 14.52 0.77 -0.28
N SER A 418 14.54 0.71 1.06
CA SER A 418 13.73 1.52 1.97
C SER A 418 12.21 1.42 1.74
N ASP A 419 11.76 0.37 1.03
CA ASP A 419 10.34 0.09 0.81
C ASP A 419 9.89 -1.08 1.70
N HIS A 420 8.94 -0.78 2.61
CA HIS A 420 8.41 -1.74 3.57
C HIS A 420 7.76 -2.97 2.92
N ARG A 421 7.15 -2.82 1.72
CA ARG A 421 6.52 -3.95 1.02
C ARG A 421 7.56 -4.84 0.37
N ILE A 422 8.64 -4.27 -0.15
CA ILE A 422 9.78 -5.02 -0.66
C ILE A 422 10.44 -5.78 0.49
N ALA A 423 10.70 -5.12 1.63
CA ALA A 423 11.29 -5.77 2.81
C ALA A 423 10.49 -7.01 3.25
N MET A 424 9.17 -6.85 3.46
CA MET A 424 8.30 -7.94 3.90
C MET A 424 8.18 -9.03 2.84
N MET A 425 8.09 -8.67 1.55
CA MET A 425 8.07 -9.62 0.43
C MET A 425 9.33 -10.48 0.40
N LEU A 426 10.50 -9.86 0.52
CA LEU A 426 11.79 -10.57 0.52
C LEU A 426 11.92 -11.53 1.72
N ALA A 427 11.45 -11.12 2.91
CA ALA A 427 11.44 -11.99 4.09
C ALA A 427 10.54 -13.23 3.86
N VAL A 428 9.37 -13.05 3.23
CA VAL A 428 8.46 -14.16 2.92
C VAL A 428 9.01 -15.05 1.81
N ALA A 429 9.59 -14.47 0.74
CA ALA A 429 10.25 -15.25 -0.32
C ALA A 429 11.40 -16.11 0.26
N ALA A 430 12.25 -15.49 1.08
CA ALA A 430 13.35 -16.17 1.76
C ALA A 430 12.86 -17.32 2.69
N SER A 431 11.71 -17.13 3.37
CA SER A 431 11.08 -18.19 4.18
C SER A 431 10.68 -19.40 3.31
N GLY A 432 10.11 -19.14 2.14
CA GLY A 432 9.76 -20.20 1.18
C GLY A 432 10.98 -20.95 0.65
N ILE A 433 12.06 -20.22 0.36
CA ILE A 433 13.34 -20.81 -0.09
C ILE A 433 13.95 -21.66 1.04
N ALA A 434 14.05 -21.11 2.25
CA ALA A 434 14.58 -21.82 3.41
C ALA A 434 13.80 -23.11 3.74
N ARG A 435 12.48 -23.13 3.47
CA ARG A 435 11.62 -24.32 3.66
C ARG A 435 11.92 -25.44 2.68
N GLN A 436 12.43 -25.12 1.48
CA GLN A 436 12.76 -26.10 0.44
C GLN A 436 14.16 -26.69 0.58
N LEU A 437 15.04 -26.03 1.32
CA LEU A 437 16.42 -26.51 1.49
C LEU A 437 16.44 -27.79 2.34
N PRO A 438 17.31 -28.76 2.00
CA PRO A 438 17.56 -29.91 2.86
C PRO A 438 18.08 -29.46 4.23
N HIS A 439 17.61 -30.07 5.32
CA HIS A 439 18.04 -29.77 6.69
C HIS A 439 19.53 -30.03 6.96
N THR A 440 20.28 -30.49 5.96
CA THR A 440 21.73 -30.79 6.00
C THR A 440 22.61 -29.62 5.58
N HIS A 441 22.03 -28.48 5.14
CA HIS A 441 22.82 -27.28 4.84
C HIS A 441 23.38 -26.65 6.12
N PRO A 442 24.67 -26.23 6.08
CA PRO A 442 25.27 -25.54 7.24
C PRO A 442 24.50 -24.27 7.60
N PRO A 443 24.48 -23.85 8.89
CA PRO A 443 23.76 -22.66 9.35
C PRO A 443 24.20 -21.35 8.70
N CYS A 444 25.26 -21.36 7.91
CA CYS A 444 25.85 -20.18 7.27
C CYS A 444 25.18 -19.76 5.94
N GLU A 445 24.15 -20.47 5.46
CA GLU A 445 23.46 -20.15 4.20
C GLU A 445 22.03 -19.63 4.44
N CYS A 446 21.83 -18.76 5.41
CA CYS A 446 20.57 -18.06 5.58
C CYS A 446 20.48 -16.83 4.67
N SER A 447 19.29 -16.57 4.15
CA SER A 447 19.05 -15.29 3.47
C SER A 447 19.09 -14.13 4.46
N VAL A 448 19.60 -12.98 4.00
CA VAL A 448 19.64 -11.74 4.76
C VAL A 448 18.90 -10.65 4.00
N VAL A 449 17.92 -10.02 4.65
CA VAL A 449 17.23 -8.84 4.12
C VAL A 449 17.79 -7.61 4.80
N GLU A 450 18.45 -6.74 4.04
CA GLU A 450 19.05 -5.51 4.51
C GLU A 450 18.05 -4.37 4.53
N ASP A 451 18.33 -3.35 5.38
CA ASP A 451 17.48 -2.15 5.55
C ASP A 451 16.03 -2.49 5.92
N PHE A 452 15.84 -3.39 6.89
CA PHE A 452 14.51 -3.92 7.25
C PHE A 452 13.72 -2.98 8.17
N ASP A 453 14.30 -1.91 8.68
CA ASP A 453 13.64 -0.93 9.56
C ASP A 453 12.41 -0.26 8.91
N CYS A 454 12.42 -0.17 7.59
CA CYS A 454 11.35 0.45 6.81
C CYS A 454 9.97 -0.23 7.00
N VAL A 455 9.90 -1.46 7.52
CA VAL A 455 8.62 -2.15 7.80
C VAL A 455 7.77 -1.39 8.83
N ALA A 456 8.39 -0.56 9.68
CA ALA A 456 7.69 0.29 10.65
C ALA A 456 6.72 1.30 10.00
N VAL A 457 6.83 1.55 8.70
CA VAL A 457 5.93 2.43 7.95
C VAL A 457 4.49 1.92 7.91
N SER A 458 4.30 0.58 7.84
CA SER A 458 2.96 -0.01 7.72
C SER A 458 2.69 -1.20 8.63
N TYR A 459 3.73 -1.90 9.11
CA TYR A 459 3.59 -3.06 9.97
C TYR A 459 4.68 -3.12 11.04
N PRO A 460 4.66 -2.22 12.05
CA PRO A 460 5.72 -2.14 13.06
C PRO A 460 5.97 -3.46 13.81
N GLN A 461 4.94 -4.29 14.01
CA GLN A 461 5.02 -5.57 14.73
C GLN A 461 5.30 -6.78 13.82
N PHE A 462 5.66 -6.57 12.54
CA PHE A 462 5.81 -7.65 11.55
C PHE A 462 6.69 -8.81 12.04
N ILE A 463 7.89 -8.51 12.53
CA ILE A 463 8.85 -9.54 13.00
C ILE A 463 8.26 -10.33 14.17
N ASP A 464 7.69 -9.63 15.15
CA ASP A 464 7.13 -10.26 16.36
C ASP A 464 5.95 -11.16 16.03
N ASP A 465 5.03 -10.68 15.19
CA ASP A 465 3.82 -11.42 14.84
C ASP A 465 4.14 -12.63 13.94
N MET A 466 5.04 -12.46 12.97
CA MET A 466 5.51 -13.57 12.15
C MET A 466 6.27 -14.61 12.97
N ASN A 467 7.10 -14.18 13.94
CA ASN A 467 7.83 -15.10 14.82
C ASN A 467 6.91 -15.85 15.80
N LYS A 468 5.88 -15.20 16.34
CA LYS A 468 4.84 -15.90 17.13
C LYS A 468 4.19 -17.03 16.34
N ALA A 469 4.06 -16.85 15.02
CA ALA A 469 3.55 -17.86 14.12
C ALA A 469 4.62 -18.83 13.58
N GLY A 470 5.88 -18.68 13.97
CA GLY A 470 6.96 -19.62 13.63
C GLY A 470 7.79 -19.26 12.40
N ALA A 471 7.93 -17.98 12.07
CA ALA A 471 8.70 -17.53 10.90
C ALA A 471 10.21 -17.78 10.98
N GLY A 472 10.80 -17.82 12.19
CA GLY A 472 12.24 -18.02 12.37
C GLY A 472 13.08 -16.79 12.00
N PHE A 473 12.53 -15.60 12.17
CA PHE A 473 13.22 -14.33 11.88
C PHE A 473 14.16 -13.93 13.02
N ARG A 474 15.35 -13.51 12.69
CA ARG A 474 16.34 -12.98 13.64
C ARG A 474 16.90 -11.65 13.15
N ILE A 475 17.07 -10.72 14.06
CA ILE A 475 17.78 -9.47 13.79
C ILE A 475 19.29 -9.78 13.83
N ALA A 476 20.01 -9.40 12.78
CA ALA A 476 21.46 -9.48 12.80
C ALA A 476 22.04 -8.47 13.79
N GLU A 477 22.90 -8.93 14.67
CA GLU A 477 23.69 -8.03 15.53
C GLU A 477 24.59 -7.16 14.63
N THR A 478 24.48 -5.85 14.76
CA THR A 478 25.41 -4.90 14.16
C THR A 478 26.73 -4.98 14.94
N HIS A 479 27.76 -5.60 14.33
CA HIS A 479 29.14 -5.50 14.81
C HIS A 479 29.79 -4.21 14.35
#